data_a8ad6edbfb364a3ac0dce711e4448c8a
#
_entry.id   a8ad6edbfb364a3ac0dce711e4448c8a
#
_cell.length_a   1.000
_cell.length_b   1.000
_cell.length_c   1.000
_cell.angle_alpha   90.00
_cell.angle_beta   90.00
_cell.angle_gamma   90.00
#
_symmetry.space_group_name_H-M   'P 1'
#
loop_
_entity.id
_entity.type
_entity.pdbx_description
1 polymer ?
#
loop_
_entity_poly.entity_id
_entity_poly.type
_entity_poly.pdbx_seq_one_letter_code
_entity_poly.pdbx_strand_id
1 'polypeptide(L)'
;MSFKDLKKQSKLGSLTAKLVKEVEKMNNNGASGDERTWKLDVDKSGNGYAVIRFLPAPEGEDLPFVKLYSHAFQGPGGWYIENSLTTLGQKDPVSEYNTQLWNNGTDAGKETARKQKRKLTYMSNIYVVKDPANPENEGKXXXXQIW
;
A
#
# COMPACT_ATOMS: atom_id res chain seq x y z
N MET A 1 16.76 -43.19 -5.23
CA MET A 1 15.39 -42.67 -5.03
C MET A 1 14.43 -43.40 -5.97
N SER A 2 13.44 -44.10 -5.38
CA SER A 2 12.50 -44.89 -6.18
C SER A 2 11.40 -43.99 -6.78
N PHE A 3 10.88 -44.40 -7.93
CA PHE A 3 9.74 -43.74 -8.59
C PHE A 3 8.52 -43.68 -7.65
N LYS A 4 8.40 -44.67 -6.77
CA LYS A 4 7.33 -44.70 -5.74
C LYS A 4 7.49 -43.60 -4.67
N ASP A 5 8.73 -43.20 -4.38
CA ASP A 5 9.02 -42.14 -3.40
C ASP A 5 8.75 -40.76 -3.99
N LEU A 6 9.03 -40.60 -5.29
CA LEU A 6 8.67 -39.35 -6.03
C LEU A 6 7.17 -39.18 -6.10
N LYS A 7 6.41 -40.26 -6.25
CA LYS A 7 4.94 -40.24 -6.31
C LYS A 7 4.32 -39.92 -4.93
N LYS A 8 5.00 -40.30 -3.85
CA LYS A 8 4.56 -39.96 -2.48
C LYS A 8 4.84 -38.50 -2.14
N GLN A 9 5.88 -37.92 -2.71
CA GLN A 9 6.22 -36.51 -2.52
C GLN A 9 5.29 -35.56 -3.33
N SER A 10 4.70 -36.06 -4.42
CA SER A 10 3.77 -35.28 -5.20
C SER A 10 2.36 -35.33 -4.55
N LYS A 11 2.19 -34.63 -3.47
CA LYS A 11 0.83 -34.27 -3.00
C LYS A 11 0.27 -33.25 -4.01
N LEU A 12 0.04 -33.72 -5.23
CA LEU A 12 -0.42 -32.89 -6.34
C LEU A 12 -1.66 -32.09 -5.94
N GLY A 13 -2.58 -32.73 -5.23
CA GLY A 13 -3.79 -32.05 -4.74
C GLY A 13 -3.52 -30.91 -3.77
N SER A 14 -2.55 -31.07 -2.86
CA SER A 14 -2.22 -30.00 -1.91
C SER A 14 -1.43 -28.88 -2.57
N LEU A 15 -0.58 -29.22 -3.55
CA LEU A 15 0.17 -28.23 -4.36
C LEU A 15 -0.79 -27.44 -5.25
N THR A 16 -1.75 -28.12 -5.88
CA THR A 16 -2.77 -27.46 -6.71
C THR A 16 -3.63 -26.52 -5.86
N ALA A 17 -4.04 -26.97 -4.67
CA ALA A 17 -4.82 -26.13 -3.75
C ALA A 17 -4.03 -24.90 -3.29
N LYS A 18 -2.72 -25.06 -3.03
CA LYS A 18 -1.84 -23.93 -2.69
C LYS A 18 -1.67 -22.97 -3.86
N LEU A 19 -1.48 -23.51 -5.07
CA LEU A 19 -1.35 -22.72 -6.30
C LEU A 19 -2.64 -21.93 -6.59
N VAL A 20 -3.81 -22.59 -6.44
CA VAL A 20 -5.10 -21.93 -6.64
C VAL A 20 -5.25 -20.76 -5.64
N LYS A 21 -4.93 -20.98 -4.37
CA LYS A 21 -4.98 -19.93 -3.35
C LYS A 21 -4.02 -18.78 -3.67
N GLU A 22 -2.84 -19.11 -4.19
CA GLU A 22 -1.85 -18.08 -4.55
C GLU A 22 -2.30 -17.30 -5.79
N VAL A 23 -2.90 -17.97 -6.78
CA VAL A 23 -3.47 -17.31 -7.97
C VAL A 23 -4.67 -16.44 -7.57
N GLU A 24 -5.51 -16.91 -6.65
CA GLU A 24 -6.62 -16.12 -6.12
C GLU A 24 -6.12 -14.88 -5.40
N LYS A 25 -5.04 -14.99 -4.61
CA LYS A 25 -4.38 -13.82 -3.98
C LYS A 25 -3.86 -12.84 -5.03
N MET A 26 -3.22 -13.35 -6.08
CA MET A 26 -2.69 -12.52 -7.17
C MET A 26 -3.82 -11.79 -7.91
N ASN A 27 -4.94 -12.49 -8.16
CA ASN A 27 -6.10 -11.89 -8.84
C ASN A 27 -6.80 -10.86 -7.95
N ASN A 28 -6.82 -11.08 -6.64
CA ASN A 28 -7.41 -10.15 -5.68
C ASN A 28 -6.51 -8.94 -5.40
N ASN A 29 -5.22 -9.04 -5.69
CA ASN A 29 -4.27 -7.92 -5.48
C ASN A 29 -4.54 -6.74 -6.42
N GLY A 30 -5.44 -6.87 -7.38
CA GLY A 30 -5.83 -5.75 -8.26
C GLY A 30 -6.74 -4.72 -7.61
N ALA A 31 -7.34 -5.03 -6.45
CA ALA A 31 -8.27 -4.13 -5.77
C ALA A 31 -8.05 -4.07 -4.27
N SER A 32 -7.20 -4.93 -3.74
CA SER A 32 -6.91 -4.99 -2.31
C SER A 32 -5.70 -4.11 -2.01
N GLY A 33 -5.86 -3.16 -1.14
CA GLY A 33 -4.74 -2.39 -0.60
C GLY A 33 -3.78 -3.33 0.15
N ASP A 34 -2.62 -2.80 0.48
CA ASP A 34 -1.60 -3.52 1.26
C ASP A 34 -2.23 -4.06 2.55
N GLU A 35 -2.17 -5.39 2.75
CA GLU A 35 -2.72 -6.06 3.93
C GLU A 35 -2.13 -5.54 5.25
N ARG A 36 -0.98 -4.87 5.18
CA ARG A 36 -0.34 -4.24 6.34
C ARG A 36 -0.99 -2.93 6.72
N THR A 37 -1.82 -2.37 5.82
CA THR A 37 -2.47 -1.08 6.05
C THR A 37 -3.91 -1.31 6.52
N TRP A 38 -4.20 -0.87 7.73
CA TRP A 38 -5.55 -0.89 8.29
C TRP A 38 -6.35 0.31 7.82
N LYS A 39 -7.60 0.08 7.48
CA LYS A 39 -8.57 1.13 7.14
C LYS A 39 -9.84 0.88 7.94
N LEU A 40 -10.45 1.98 8.37
CA LEU A 40 -11.77 1.90 9.01
C LEU A 40 -12.81 1.53 7.95
N ASP A 41 -13.52 0.45 8.20
CA ASP A 41 -14.65 0.07 7.36
C ASP A 41 -15.87 0.93 7.73
N VAL A 42 -16.54 1.47 6.72
CA VAL A 42 -17.67 2.36 6.92
C VAL A 42 -18.91 1.83 6.19
N ASP A 43 -20.09 2.09 6.75
CA ASP A 43 -21.36 1.70 6.17
C ASP A 43 -21.72 2.61 4.97
N LYS A 44 -22.88 2.37 4.36
CA LYS A 44 -23.36 3.14 3.21
C LYS A 44 -23.60 4.63 3.55
N SER A 45 -23.74 4.94 4.84
CA SER A 45 -23.94 6.32 5.32
C SER A 45 -22.61 7.01 5.67
N GLY A 46 -21.48 6.28 5.53
CA GLY A 46 -20.16 6.80 5.84
C GLY A 46 -19.76 6.70 7.31
N ASN A 47 -20.53 5.94 8.11
CA ASN A 47 -20.24 5.78 9.53
C ASN A 47 -19.47 4.49 9.79
N GLY A 48 -18.46 4.57 10.66
CA GLY A 48 -17.68 3.43 11.08
C GLY A 48 -17.22 3.59 12.53
N TYR A 49 -16.91 2.48 13.18
CA TYR A 49 -16.45 2.49 14.56
C TYR A 49 -15.32 1.48 14.73
N ALA A 50 -14.25 1.93 15.34
CA ALA A 50 -13.15 1.07 15.79
C ALA A 50 -12.42 1.76 16.93
N VAL A 51 -11.73 0.98 17.75
CA VAL A 51 -10.86 1.50 18.80
C VAL A 51 -9.44 1.09 18.44
N ILE A 52 -8.57 2.09 18.26
CA ILE A 52 -7.16 1.87 17.94
C ILE A 52 -6.29 2.59 18.96
N ARG A 53 -5.06 2.15 19.06
CA ARG A 53 -4.04 2.80 19.89
C ARG A 53 -2.82 3.11 19.03
N PHE A 54 -2.43 4.36 18.96
CA PHE A 54 -1.18 4.75 18.30
C PHE A 54 -0.01 4.24 19.13
N LEU A 55 0.95 3.63 18.47
CA LEU A 55 2.14 3.12 19.11
C LEU A 55 3.21 4.22 19.19
N PRO A 56 4.09 4.17 20.21
CA PRO A 56 5.19 5.13 20.29
C PRO A 56 6.19 4.93 19.15
N ALA A 57 7.10 5.89 19.01
CA ALA A 57 8.16 5.81 18.02
C ALA A 57 8.99 4.53 18.22
N PRO A 58 9.36 3.82 17.14
CA PRO A 58 10.26 2.67 17.26
C PRO A 58 11.63 3.08 17.79
N GLU A 59 12.35 2.12 18.34
CA GLU A 59 13.71 2.36 18.86
C GLU A 59 14.59 2.92 17.74
N GLY A 60 15.23 4.05 18.01
CA GLY A 60 16.08 4.75 17.06
C GLY A 60 15.36 5.80 16.22
N GLU A 61 14.06 5.95 16.40
CA GLU A 61 13.29 6.98 15.70
C GLU A 61 12.73 8.02 16.67
N ASP A 62 12.63 9.26 16.20
CA ASP A 62 12.16 10.38 17.03
C ASP A 62 10.65 10.58 17.00
N LEU A 63 9.99 10.12 15.94
CA LEU A 63 8.57 10.38 15.71
C LEU A 63 7.78 9.08 15.55
N PRO A 64 6.53 9.04 16.04
CA PRO A 64 5.66 7.86 15.90
C PRO A 64 5.00 7.76 14.52
N PHE A 65 5.44 8.56 13.56
CA PHE A 65 4.92 8.51 12.19
C PHE A 65 6.03 8.80 11.18
N VAL A 66 5.83 8.34 9.95
CA VAL A 66 6.74 8.63 8.85
C VAL A 66 5.99 9.34 7.72
N LYS A 67 6.71 10.17 6.99
CA LYS A 67 6.22 10.83 5.76
C LYS A 67 6.56 9.94 4.58
N LEU A 68 5.55 9.62 3.78
CA LEU A 68 5.70 8.80 2.58
C LEU A 68 5.23 9.61 1.38
N TYR A 69 6.12 9.81 0.42
CA TYR A 69 5.77 10.44 -0.86
C TYR A 69 5.55 9.35 -1.90
N SER A 70 4.50 9.47 -2.67
CA SER A 70 4.17 8.50 -3.71
C SER A 70 3.59 9.20 -4.94
N HIS A 71 3.68 8.53 -6.09
CA HIS A 71 3.04 8.94 -7.32
C HIS A 71 1.92 7.95 -7.65
N ALA A 72 0.78 8.46 -8.11
CA ALA A 72 -0.31 7.65 -8.64
C ALA A 72 -1.01 8.48 -9.72
N PHE A 73 -0.72 8.16 -10.99
CA PHE A 73 -1.31 8.88 -12.13
C PHE A 73 -1.36 7.99 -13.36
N GLN A 74 -2.20 8.37 -14.30
CA GLN A 74 -2.31 7.68 -15.58
C GLN A 74 -1.31 8.27 -16.57
N GLY A 75 -0.37 7.47 -17.01
CA GLY A 75 0.60 7.81 -18.05
C GLY A 75 0.28 7.11 -19.37
N PRO A 76 1.11 7.31 -20.39
CA PRO A 76 0.90 6.68 -21.70
C PRO A 76 0.91 5.15 -21.66
N GLY A 77 1.62 4.56 -20.73
CA GLY A 77 1.71 3.11 -20.54
C GLY A 77 0.71 2.53 -19.55
N GLY A 78 -0.24 3.33 -19.05
CA GLY A 78 -1.20 2.91 -18.05
C GLY A 78 -0.95 3.59 -16.71
N TRP A 79 -1.43 2.99 -15.63
CA TRP A 79 -1.24 3.54 -14.29
C TRP A 79 0.21 3.39 -13.83
N TYR A 80 0.78 4.51 -13.37
CA TYR A 80 2.08 4.55 -12.70
C TYR A 80 1.83 4.77 -11.21
N ILE A 81 2.09 3.75 -10.40
CA ILE A 81 1.89 3.80 -8.95
C ILE A 81 3.19 3.35 -8.29
N GLU A 82 3.93 4.30 -7.72
CA GLU A 82 5.25 4.04 -7.12
C GLU A 82 5.54 5.00 -5.97
N ASN A 83 6.34 4.54 -5.04
CA ASN A 83 6.89 5.42 -4.01
C ASN A 83 7.90 6.38 -4.64
N SER A 84 7.85 7.63 -4.22
CA SER A 84 8.78 8.66 -4.66
C SER A 84 10.09 8.58 -3.88
N LEU A 85 11.20 8.69 -4.58
CA LEU A 85 12.55 8.72 -3.99
C LEU A 85 12.72 9.90 -3.02
N THR A 86 11.87 10.92 -3.11
CA THR A 86 11.84 12.03 -2.15
C THR A 86 11.63 11.54 -0.71
N THR A 87 10.95 10.40 -0.53
CA THR A 87 10.77 9.78 0.79
C THR A 87 12.12 9.48 1.46
N LEU A 88 13.12 9.12 0.65
CA LEU A 88 14.46 8.80 1.12
C LEU A 88 15.42 10.01 1.03
N GLY A 89 14.90 11.20 0.75
CA GLY A 89 15.71 12.40 0.56
C GLY A 89 16.51 12.41 -0.74
N GLN A 90 16.15 11.54 -1.67
CA GLN A 90 16.86 11.40 -2.95
C GLN A 90 16.09 12.12 -4.07
N LYS A 91 16.83 12.44 -5.15
CA LYS A 91 16.23 13.04 -6.34
C LYS A 91 15.25 12.06 -6.98
N ASP A 92 14.08 12.56 -7.29
CA ASP A 92 13.00 11.79 -7.91
C ASP A 92 12.84 12.25 -9.36
N PRO A 93 13.14 11.41 -10.35
CA PRO A 93 13.06 11.81 -11.75
C PRO A 93 11.68 12.31 -12.18
N VAL A 94 10.60 11.70 -11.64
CA VAL A 94 9.23 12.13 -11.97
C VAL A 94 8.95 13.54 -11.43
N SER A 95 9.39 13.83 -10.21
CA SER A 95 9.25 15.17 -9.61
C SER A 95 10.08 16.21 -10.36
N GLU A 96 11.29 15.85 -10.80
CA GLU A 96 12.14 16.74 -11.59
C GLU A 96 11.50 17.05 -12.95
N TYR A 97 10.97 16.03 -13.62
CA TYR A 97 10.25 16.20 -14.89
C TYR A 97 9.03 17.11 -14.71
N ASN A 98 8.26 16.90 -13.65
CA ASN A 98 7.11 17.74 -13.34
C ASN A 98 7.50 19.20 -13.09
N THR A 99 8.66 19.43 -12.46
CA THR A 99 9.18 20.78 -12.26
C THR A 99 9.50 21.46 -13.61
N GLN A 100 10.08 20.70 -14.54
CA GLN A 100 10.36 21.20 -15.90
C GLN A 100 9.04 21.55 -16.63
N LEU A 101 8.04 20.66 -16.54
CA LEU A 101 6.73 20.90 -17.16
C LEU A 101 6.06 22.15 -16.59
N TRP A 102 6.17 22.37 -15.29
CA TRP A 102 5.61 23.53 -14.62
C TRP A 102 6.31 24.81 -15.08
N ASN A 103 7.64 24.75 -15.17
CA ASN A 103 8.48 25.90 -15.49
C ASN A 103 8.49 26.28 -16.98
N ASN A 104 8.04 25.37 -17.89
CA ASN A 104 7.97 25.69 -19.30
C ASN A 104 6.88 26.72 -19.62
N GLY A 105 6.01 27.02 -18.64
CA GLY A 105 5.05 28.11 -18.73
C GLY A 105 3.78 27.81 -19.49
N THR A 106 3.68 26.64 -20.14
CA THR A 106 2.47 26.31 -20.91
C THR A 106 1.36 25.80 -19.99
N ASP A 107 0.11 26.10 -20.32
CA ASP A 107 -1.04 25.62 -19.56
C ASP A 107 -1.15 24.09 -19.58
N ALA A 108 -0.85 23.49 -20.73
CA ALA A 108 -0.85 22.02 -20.88
C ALA A 108 0.23 21.38 -20.00
N GLY A 109 1.41 21.97 -19.92
CA GLY A 109 2.50 21.50 -19.07
C GLY A 109 2.13 21.57 -17.59
N LYS A 110 1.56 22.69 -17.18
CA LYS A 110 1.12 22.90 -15.78
C LYS A 110 0.02 21.91 -15.40
N GLU A 111 -0.94 21.65 -16.28
CA GLU A 111 -2.01 20.69 -16.03
C GLU A 111 -1.46 19.27 -15.87
N THR A 112 -0.53 18.87 -16.74
CA THR A 112 0.13 17.58 -16.65
C THR A 112 0.88 17.45 -15.32
N ALA A 113 1.65 18.48 -14.94
CA ALA A 113 2.40 18.47 -13.68
C ALA A 113 1.47 18.36 -12.46
N ARG A 114 0.30 19.00 -12.50
CA ARG A 114 -0.71 18.89 -11.42
C ARG A 114 -1.22 17.45 -11.27
N LYS A 115 -1.47 16.77 -12.38
CA LYS A 115 -1.98 15.39 -12.40
C LYS A 115 -0.92 14.39 -11.92
N GLN A 116 0.37 14.70 -12.14
CA GLN A 116 1.47 13.79 -11.86
C GLN A 116 2.24 14.12 -10.58
N LYS A 117 1.81 15.13 -9.85
CA LYS A 117 2.52 15.55 -8.64
C LYS A 117 2.49 14.44 -7.58
N ARG A 118 3.56 14.36 -6.81
CA ARG A 118 3.64 13.40 -5.71
C ARG A 118 2.63 13.74 -4.62
N LYS A 119 2.10 12.71 -4.00
CA LYS A 119 1.18 12.81 -2.87
C LYS A 119 1.96 12.54 -1.58
N LEU A 120 1.73 13.36 -0.57
CA LEU A 120 2.28 13.14 0.77
C LEU A 120 1.26 12.40 1.62
N THR A 121 1.71 11.35 2.26
CA THR A 121 0.91 10.53 3.16
C THR A 121 1.69 10.39 4.48
N TYR A 122 0.98 10.41 5.59
CA TYR A 122 1.55 10.14 6.92
C TYR A 122 1.12 8.75 7.33
N MET A 123 2.09 7.94 7.73
CA MET A 123 1.85 6.56 8.18
C MET A 123 2.32 6.41 9.62
N SER A 124 1.51 5.74 10.43
CA SER A 124 1.85 5.45 11.81
C SER A 124 1.53 3.99 12.14
N ASN A 125 2.27 3.45 13.09
CA ASN A 125 1.98 2.11 13.62
C ASN A 125 0.85 2.22 14.64
N ILE A 126 -0.13 1.35 14.50
CA ILE A 126 -1.26 1.28 15.42
C ILE A 126 -1.46 -0.15 15.91
N TYR A 127 -2.08 -0.25 17.08
CA TYR A 127 -2.60 -1.50 17.61
C TYR A 127 -4.11 -1.43 17.52
N VAL A 128 -4.74 -2.43 16.90
CA VAL A 128 -6.19 -2.49 16.78
C VAL A 128 -6.76 -3.14 18.03
N VAL A 129 -7.44 -2.34 18.85
CA VAL A 129 -8.03 -2.82 20.12
C VAL A 129 -9.39 -3.47 19.84
N LYS A 130 -10.20 -2.82 19.00
CA LYS A 130 -11.55 -3.31 18.67
C LYS A 130 -11.90 -2.88 17.24
N ASP A 131 -12.36 -3.84 16.44
CA ASP A 131 -12.79 -3.60 15.06
C ASP A 131 -14.00 -4.51 14.77
N PRO A 132 -15.21 -4.06 15.15
CA PRO A 132 -16.41 -4.92 14.99
C PRO A 132 -16.72 -5.29 13.53
N ALA A 133 -16.31 -4.46 12.57
CA ALA A 133 -16.51 -4.76 11.14
C ALA A 133 -15.56 -5.87 10.67
N ASN A 134 -14.35 -5.92 11.23
CA ASN A 134 -13.32 -6.89 10.86
C ASN A 134 -12.62 -7.42 12.11
N PRO A 135 -13.30 -8.31 12.87
CA PRO A 135 -12.74 -8.80 14.16
C PRO A 135 -11.39 -9.50 14.04
N GLU A 136 -11.05 -9.99 12.83
CA GLU A 136 -9.75 -10.64 12.58
C GLU A 136 -8.57 -9.65 12.66
N ASN A 137 -8.83 -8.35 12.64
CA ASN A 137 -7.81 -7.33 12.82
C ASN A 137 -7.49 -7.05 14.30
N GLU A 138 -8.38 -7.42 15.20
CA GLU A 138 -8.19 -7.15 16.62
C GLU A 138 -6.95 -7.86 17.15
N GLY A 139 -6.15 -7.14 17.91
CA GLY A 139 -4.89 -7.63 18.45
C GLY A 139 -3.70 -7.54 17.51
N LYS A 140 -3.89 -6.92 16.35
CA LYS A 140 -2.81 -6.81 15.37
C LYS A 140 -2.23 -5.39 15.28
N UNK A 141 -1.09 -5.11 14.80
CA UNK A 141 -0.45 -3.90 14.53
C UNK A 141 -0.59 -3.69 13.06
N UNK A 142 -1.10 -2.82 12.55
CA UNK A 142 -1.29 -2.38 11.26
C UNK A 142 -0.64 -1.05 11.10
N UNK A 143 -0.52 -0.63 9.96
CA UNK A 143 -0.08 0.67 9.67
C UNK A 143 -1.31 1.43 9.41
N UNK A 144 -1.54 2.45 9.79
CA UNK A 144 -2.61 3.31 9.59
C UNK A 144 -2.13 4.45 8.88
N GLN A 145 -2.83 4.79 7.78
CA GLN A 145 -2.63 6.04 7.04
C GLN A 145 -3.43 7.13 7.76
N ILE A 146 -2.74 8.16 8.22
CA ILE A 146 -3.39 9.23 9.00
C ILE A 146 -4.00 10.29 8.07
N TRP A 147 -3.28 10.64 6.96
CA TRP A 147 -3.71 11.64 5.96
C TRP A 147 -3.41 11.13 4.55
#